data_6baed32af9de18ee98a0390216edd7d0
#
_entry.id   6baed32af9de18ee98a0390216edd7d0
#
_cell.length_a   1.000
_cell.length_b   1.000
_cell.length_c   1.000
_cell.angle_alpha   90.00
_cell.angle_beta   90.00
_cell.angle_gamma   90.00
#
_symmetry.space_group_name_H-M   'P 1'
#
loop_
_entity.id
_entity.type
_entity.pdbx_description
1 polymer ?
#
loop_
_entity_poly.entity_id
_entity_poly.type
_entity_poly.pdbx_seq_one_letter_code
_entity_poly.pdbx_strand_id
1 'polypeptide(L)'
;ASDVYKRQNKAHRDRIAFMRICSGKFEAGMEVYHAASKRKIKLSQPQQLMAQDRKIVEEAYAGDVIGVFDPDLFSIGDTLTTGGKKFEYEGIPTFAPEHFCRVVQLNSMKRKQFVKGVTQIAQEGAIQIFQEYTAGLSEIIVGVVGVLQFDVLKYRLENEYGCEIRLEPIPYNFIRWVKDPTVDVTKLKRVSDVKKVKDMKGNPLLLFANEWVIDQVLQHNEGLELEEFRKN
;
A
#
# COMPACT_ATOMS: atom_id res chain seq x y z
N ALA A 1 8.98 -20.03 -1.43
CA ALA A 1 8.78 -18.59 -1.30
C ALA A 1 7.52 -18.21 -2.06
N SER A 2 6.78 -17.27 -1.56
CA SER A 2 5.50 -16.87 -2.15
C SER A 2 5.34 -15.36 -2.16
N ASP A 3 4.64 -14.88 -3.15
CA ASP A 3 4.22 -13.50 -3.29
C ASP A 3 2.75 -13.38 -2.84
N VAL A 4 2.40 -12.31 -2.14
CA VAL A 4 1.11 -12.17 -1.48
C VAL A 4 0.24 -11.11 -2.18
N TYR A 5 -0.98 -11.48 -2.53
CA TYR A 5 -2.02 -10.59 -3.03
C TYR A 5 -3.24 -10.65 -2.12
N LYS A 6 -3.88 -9.51 -1.83
CA LYS A 6 -5.00 -9.44 -0.88
C LYS A 6 -6.35 -9.25 -1.54
N ARG A 7 -7.36 -9.99 -1.09
CA ARG A 7 -8.77 -9.76 -1.43
C ARG A 7 -9.68 -9.96 -0.21
N GLN A 8 -10.56 -9.00 0.05
CA GLN A 8 -11.58 -9.12 1.10
C GLN A 8 -12.84 -9.79 0.56
N ASN A 9 -13.42 -10.71 1.36
CA ASN A 9 -14.73 -11.26 1.07
C ASN A 9 -15.82 -10.35 1.67
N LYS A 10 -16.81 -9.95 0.86
CA LYS A 10 -17.95 -9.12 1.30
C LYS A 10 -18.82 -9.79 2.38
N ALA A 11 -18.85 -11.14 2.45
CA ALA A 11 -19.72 -11.90 3.34
C ALA A 11 -19.08 -12.23 4.71
N HIS A 12 -17.77 -12.13 4.85
CA HIS A 12 -17.04 -12.48 6.07
C HIS A 12 -16.00 -11.40 6.39
N ARG A 13 -15.76 -11.21 7.70
CA ARG A 13 -14.70 -10.29 8.20
C ARG A 13 -13.28 -10.79 7.90
N ASP A 14 -13.17 -11.98 7.33
CA ASP A 14 -11.92 -12.67 7.13
C ASP A 14 -11.26 -12.19 5.83
N ARG A 15 -10.01 -11.82 5.93
CA ARG A 15 -9.16 -11.50 4.78
C ARG A 15 -8.47 -12.76 4.28
N ILE A 16 -8.30 -12.85 2.98
CA ILE A 16 -7.55 -13.91 2.34
C ILE A 16 -6.32 -13.28 1.69
N ALA A 17 -5.15 -13.77 2.03
CA ALA A 17 -3.91 -13.48 1.34
C ALA A 17 -3.67 -14.56 0.27
N PHE A 18 -3.48 -14.14 -0.98
CA PHE A 18 -3.11 -15.05 -2.07
C PHE A 18 -1.60 -15.15 -2.13
N MET A 19 -1.11 -16.38 -2.14
CA MET A 19 0.31 -16.69 -2.14
C MET A 19 0.65 -17.51 -3.36
N ARG A 20 1.61 -17.05 -4.16
CA ARG A 20 2.20 -17.84 -5.24
C ARG A 20 3.34 -18.70 -4.68
N ILE A 21 3.28 -19.98 -4.89
CA ILE A 21 4.37 -20.89 -4.53
C ILE A 21 5.47 -20.77 -5.59
N CYS A 22 6.61 -20.18 -5.19
CA CYS A 22 7.73 -19.96 -6.13
C CYS A 22 8.66 -21.18 -6.21
N SER A 23 8.79 -21.94 -5.12
CA SER A 23 9.62 -23.16 -5.09
C SER A 23 9.19 -24.10 -3.98
N GLY A 24 9.45 -25.40 -4.15
CA GLY A 24 9.15 -26.41 -3.15
C GLY A 24 7.67 -26.84 -3.13
N LYS A 25 7.26 -27.39 -2.00
CA LYS A 25 5.91 -27.92 -1.74
C LYS A 25 5.32 -27.17 -0.55
N PHE A 26 4.06 -26.81 -0.68
CA PHE A 26 3.24 -26.32 0.42
C PHE A 26 2.40 -27.47 0.99
N GLU A 27 2.28 -27.54 2.29
CA GLU A 27 1.38 -28.45 3.01
C GLU A 27 0.51 -27.68 4.00
N ALA A 28 -0.75 -28.07 4.12
CA ALA A 28 -1.70 -27.42 5.01
C ALA A 28 -1.20 -27.46 6.47
N GLY A 29 -1.24 -26.30 7.12
CA GLY A 29 -0.81 -26.17 8.52
C GLY A 29 0.71 -26.10 8.73
N MET A 30 1.51 -26.02 7.65
CA MET A 30 2.96 -25.85 7.76
C MET A 30 3.32 -24.54 8.44
N GLU A 31 4.47 -24.55 9.12
CA GLU A 31 5.07 -23.34 9.69
C GLU A 31 6.05 -22.73 8.71
N VAL A 32 5.92 -21.42 8.48
CA VAL A 32 6.77 -20.64 7.58
C VAL A 32 7.37 -19.46 8.32
N TYR A 33 8.54 -19.01 7.87
CA TYR A 33 9.15 -17.80 8.33
C TYR A 33 8.68 -16.62 7.48
N HIS A 34 8.07 -15.62 8.11
CA HIS A 34 7.64 -14.37 7.49
C HIS A 34 8.77 -13.34 7.57
N ALA A 35 9.34 -12.96 6.42
CA ALA A 35 10.54 -12.13 6.36
C ALA A 35 10.32 -10.74 6.96
N ALA A 36 9.23 -10.06 6.59
CA ALA A 36 8.93 -8.70 7.03
C ALA A 36 8.73 -8.60 8.56
N SER A 37 7.99 -9.52 9.19
CA SER A 37 7.78 -9.52 10.65
C SER A 37 8.88 -10.24 11.44
N LYS A 38 9.81 -10.94 10.75
CA LYS A 38 10.88 -11.76 11.33
C LYS A 38 10.37 -12.82 12.30
N ARG A 39 9.18 -13.38 12.05
CA ARG A 39 8.52 -14.37 12.90
C ARG A 39 8.16 -15.62 12.13
N LYS A 40 8.02 -16.72 12.87
CA LYS A 40 7.41 -17.93 12.34
C LYS A 40 5.89 -17.86 12.52
N ILE A 41 5.18 -18.22 11.48
CA ILE A 41 3.72 -18.23 11.44
C ILE A 41 3.23 -19.56 10.89
N LYS A 42 2.09 -20.03 11.39
CA LYS A 42 1.42 -21.21 10.89
C LYS A 42 0.39 -20.79 9.86
N LEU A 43 0.47 -21.36 8.66
CA LEU A 43 -0.51 -21.09 7.60
C LEU A 43 -1.74 -21.96 7.83
N SER A 44 -2.88 -21.32 8.12
CA SER A 44 -4.13 -22.00 8.41
C SER A 44 -5.13 -21.84 7.27
N GLN A 45 -6.00 -22.83 7.12
CA GLN A 45 -7.12 -22.85 6.19
C GLN A 45 -6.75 -22.50 4.74
N PRO A 46 -5.78 -23.21 4.12
CA PRO A 46 -5.44 -22.97 2.74
C PRO A 46 -6.63 -23.32 1.84
N GLN A 47 -6.95 -22.39 0.93
CA GLN A 47 -8.07 -22.51 0.00
C GLN A 47 -7.57 -22.25 -1.42
N GLN A 48 -8.05 -23.02 -2.37
CA GLN A 48 -7.91 -22.71 -3.78
C GLN A 48 -9.24 -22.14 -4.27
N LEU A 49 -9.16 -20.98 -4.92
CA LEU A 49 -10.33 -20.39 -5.55
C LEU A 49 -10.48 -20.99 -6.96
N MET A 50 -11.52 -21.76 -7.16
CA MET A 50 -11.98 -22.19 -8.48
C MET A 50 -13.30 -21.49 -8.76
N ALA A 51 -13.24 -20.36 -9.51
CA ALA A 51 -14.39 -19.53 -9.82
C ALA A 51 -15.12 -19.03 -8.54
N GLN A 52 -16.31 -19.56 -8.24
CA GLN A 52 -17.10 -19.22 -7.05
C GLN A 52 -16.94 -20.21 -5.90
N ASP A 53 -16.32 -21.37 -6.14
CA ASP A 53 -16.16 -22.42 -5.16
C ASP A 53 -14.81 -22.33 -4.44
N ARG A 54 -14.84 -22.59 -3.14
CA ARG A 54 -13.66 -22.69 -2.28
C ARG A 54 -13.37 -24.14 -2.00
N LYS A 55 -12.24 -24.63 -2.47
CA LYS A 55 -11.77 -25.97 -2.17
C LYS A 55 -10.60 -25.88 -1.18
N ILE A 56 -10.67 -26.65 -0.11
CA ILE A 56 -9.53 -26.78 0.83
C ILE A 56 -8.39 -27.46 0.07
N VAL A 57 -7.20 -26.91 0.18
CA VAL A 57 -5.99 -27.43 -0.46
C VAL A 57 -5.10 -28.01 0.62
N GLU A 58 -4.83 -29.28 0.53
CA GLU A 58 -3.90 -29.96 1.46
C GLU A 58 -2.45 -29.76 1.01
N GLU A 59 -2.20 -29.73 -0.28
CA GLU A 59 -0.87 -29.60 -0.88
C GLU A 59 -0.89 -28.66 -2.10
N ALA A 60 0.19 -27.92 -2.29
CA ALA A 60 0.41 -27.09 -3.49
C ALA A 60 1.88 -27.08 -3.88
N TYR A 61 2.17 -26.85 -5.14
CA TYR A 61 3.50 -26.95 -5.71
C TYR A 61 3.92 -25.66 -6.38
N ALA A 62 5.22 -25.55 -6.71
CA ALA A 62 5.76 -24.40 -7.43
C ALA A 62 4.94 -24.06 -8.68
N GLY A 63 4.50 -22.81 -8.78
CA GLY A 63 3.61 -22.30 -9.82
C GLY A 63 2.16 -22.11 -9.38
N ASP A 64 1.71 -22.85 -8.36
CA ASP A 64 0.35 -22.74 -7.82
C ASP A 64 0.14 -21.44 -7.06
N VAL A 65 -1.12 -20.98 -7.02
CA VAL A 65 -1.58 -19.86 -6.21
C VAL A 65 -2.62 -20.37 -5.22
N ILE A 66 -2.35 -20.18 -3.93
CA ILE A 66 -3.25 -20.57 -2.84
C ILE A 66 -3.70 -19.34 -2.06
N GLY A 67 -4.92 -19.39 -1.50
CA GLY A 67 -5.40 -18.40 -0.54
C GLY A 67 -5.22 -18.93 0.89
N VAL A 68 -4.69 -18.10 1.76
CA VAL A 68 -4.60 -18.42 3.20
C VAL A 68 -5.32 -17.35 4.02
N PHE A 69 -5.79 -17.71 5.19
CA PHE A 69 -6.37 -16.74 6.12
C PHE A 69 -5.32 -15.72 6.53
N ASP A 70 -5.66 -14.43 6.43
CA ASP A 70 -4.80 -13.32 6.82
C ASP A 70 -5.30 -12.69 8.13
N PRO A 71 -4.59 -12.85 9.24
CA PRO A 71 -4.89 -12.18 10.51
C PRO A 71 -4.43 -10.73 10.56
N ASP A 72 -4.49 -9.98 9.46
CA ASP A 72 -3.93 -8.63 9.30
C ASP A 72 -2.39 -8.55 9.38
N LEU A 73 -1.71 -9.63 9.03
CA LEU A 73 -0.25 -9.73 9.13
C LEU A 73 0.45 -9.53 7.78
N PHE A 74 -0.17 -10.00 6.69
CA PHE A 74 0.49 -10.01 5.39
C PHE A 74 0.32 -8.69 4.64
N SER A 75 1.36 -8.31 3.91
CA SER A 75 1.35 -7.21 2.94
C SER A 75 1.66 -7.74 1.54
N ILE A 76 1.26 -7.00 0.50
CA ILE A 76 1.61 -7.34 -0.88
C ILE A 76 3.14 -7.27 -1.03
N GLY A 77 3.73 -8.30 -1.64
CA GLY A 77 5.18 -8.43 -1.80
C GLY A 77 5.89 -9.13 -0.65
N ASP A 78 5.17 -9.51 0.43
CA ASP A 78 5.79 -10.24 1.54
C ASP A 78 6.34 -11.60 1.11
N THR A 79 7.49 -11.94 1.65
CA THR A 79 8.17 -13.21 1.40
C THR A 79 8.00 -14.17 2.56
N LEU A 80 7.56 -15.40 2.24
CA LEU A 80 7.47 -16.50 3.18
C LEU A 80 8.44 -17.61 2.79
N THR A 81 9.20 -18.12 3.75
CA THR A 81 10.22 -19.15 3.49
C THR A 81 10.12 -20.31 4.47
N THR A 82 10.58 -21.48 4.02
CA THR A 82 10.79 -22.66 4.85
C THR A 82 12.25 -23.03 4.89
N GLY A 83 12.68 -23.85 5.85
CA GLY A 83 14.02 -24.45 5.83
C GLY A 83 15.20 -23.58 6.29
N GLY A 84 14.96 -22.52 7.08
CA GLY A 84 16.03 -21.82 7.81
C GLY A 84 16.86 -20.81 7.01
N LYS A 85 16.76 -20.76 5.71
CA LYS A 85 17.35 -19.68 4.89
C LYS A 85 16.48 -18.45 5.00
N LYS A 86 16.98 -17.43 5.65
CA LYS A 86 16.34 -16.12 5.74
C LYS A 86 16.69 -15.34 4.48
N PHE A 87 15.82 -15.33 3.50
CA PHE A 87 15.93 -14.43 2.35
C PHE A 87 14.60 -13.73 2.12
N GLU A 88 14.63 -12.61 1.45
CA GLU A 88 13.50 -11.81 1.07
C GLU A 88 13.62 -11.52 -0.42
N TYR A 89 12.54 -11.71 -1.17
CA TYR A 89 12.49 -11.25 -2.55
C TYR A 89 12.53 -9.73 -2.60
N GLU A 90 13.10 -9.18 -3.66
CA GLU A 90 12.89 -7.76 -3.93
C GLU A 90 11.39 -7.49 -4.00
N GLY A 91 10.95 -6.45 -3.26
CA GLY A 91 9.54 -6.07 -3.21
C GLY A 91 9.00 -5.75 -4.61
N ILE A 92 7.69 -5.89 -4.78
CA ILE A 92 7.02 -5.50 -6.03
C ILE A 92 7.21 -3.99 -6.22
N PRO A 93 7.75 -3.54 -7.36
CA PRO A 93 7.91 -2.12 -7.62
C PRO A 93 6.55 -1.41 -7.53
N THR A 94 6.45 -0.40 -6.70
CA THR A 94 5.28 0.45 -6.66
C THR A 94 5.48 1.60 -7.63
N PHE A 95 4.62 1.70 -8.62
CA PHE A 95 4.67 2.83 -9.56
C PHE A 95 4.39 4.15 -8.84
N ALA A 96 5.17 5.17 -9.15
CA ALA A 96 4.91 6.51 -8.65
C ALA A 96 3.52 6.98 -9.15
N PRO A 97 2.68 7.54 -8.27
CA PRO A 97 1.42 8.13 -8.71
C PRO A 97 1.66 9.36 -9.60
N GLU A 98 0.79 9.52 -10.59
CA GLU A 98 0.80 10.64 -11.53
C GLU A 98 -0.37 11.61 -11.30
N HIS A 99 -1.41 11.16 -10.59
CA HIS A 99 -2.61 11.94 -10.31
C HIS A 99 -2.88 11.96 -8.81
N PHE A 100 -3.23 13.12 -8.29
CA PHE A 100 -3.45 13.32 -6.87
C PHE A 100 -4.77 14.03 -6.60
N CYS A 101 -5.51 13.53 -5.60
CA CYS A 101 -6.72 14.16 -5.08
C CYS A 101 -6.67 14.28 -3.57
N ARG A 102 -7.18 15.37 -3.04
CA ARG A 102 -7.58 15.45 -1.64
C ARG A 102 -8.91 14.71 -1.48
N VAL A 103 -9.00 13.86 -0.47
CA VAL A 103 -10.24 13.13 -0.15
C VAL A 103 -10.94 13.82 1.00
N VAL A 104 -12.10 14.40 0.71
CA VAL A 104 -12.95 15.08 1.70
C VAL A 104 -14.08 14.15 2.11
N GLN A 105 -14.12 13.79 3.37
CA GLN A 105 -15.21 13.01 3.94
C GLN A 105 -16.42 13.92 4.20
N LEU A 106 -17.61 13.56 3.68
CA LEU A 106 -18.82 14.39 3.81
C LEU A 106 -19.54 14.18 5.16
N ASN A 107 -19.38 13.03 5.80
CA ASN A 107 -20.01 12.72 7.08
C ASN A 107 -18.97 12.38 8.15
N SER A 108 -18.70 13.31 9.06
CA SER A 108 -17.71 13.16 10.14
C SER A 108 -18.02 12.03 11.12
N MET A 109 -19.28 11.63 11.29
CA MET A 109 -19.68 10.54 12.20
C MET A 109 -19.14 9.18 11.71
N LYS A 110 -18.87 9.04 10.42
CA LYS A 110 -18.32 7.81 9.81
C LYS A 110 -16.80 7.78 9.72
N ARG A 111 -16.12 8.59 10.51
CA ARG A 111 -14.66 8.73 10.48
C ARG A 111 -13.90 7.41 10.61
N LYS A 112 -14.33 6.53 11.52
CA LYS A 112 -13.67 5.23 11.73
C LYS A 112 -13.80 4.33 10.50
N GLN A 113 -14.99 4.29 9.89
CA GLN A 113 -15.26 3.53 8.67
C GLN A 113 -14.45 4.07 7.49
N PHE A 114 -14.37 5.40 7.37
CA PHE A 114 -13.59 6.07 6.35
C PHE A 114 -12.10 5.70 6.44
N VAL A 115 -11.47 5.90 7.60
CA VAL A 115 -10.05 5.58 7.80
C VAL A 115 -9.81 4.10 7.53
N LYS A 116 -10.67 3.21 8.03
CA LYS A 116 -10.58 1.78 7.78
C LYS A 116 -10.65 1.47 6.28
N GLY A 117 -11.65 2.04 5.58
CA GLY A 117 -11.86 1.79 4.15
C GLY A 117 -10.70 2.25 3.28
N VAL A 118 -10.25 3.49 3.47
CA VAL A 118 -9.12 4.04 2.72
C VAL A 118 -7.85 3.23 2.96
N THR A 119 -7.56 2.89 4.24
CA THR A 119 -6.38 2.09 4.58
C THR A 119 -6.43 0.69 3.94
N GLN A 120 -7.58 0.03 3.96
CA GLN A 120 -7.73 -1.29 3.35
C GLN A 120 -7.55 -1.25 1.83
N ILE A 121 -8.15 -0.27 1.15
CA ILE A 121 -8.02 -0.10 -0.30
C ILE A 121 -6.56 0.18 -0.69
N ALA A 122 -5.83 0.95 0.13
CA ALA A 122 -4.40 1.19 -0.07
C ALA A 122 -3.56 -0.07 0.14
N GLN A 123 -3.87 -0.88 1.15
CA GLN A 123 -3.18 -2.16 1.40
C GLN A 123 -3.38 -3.17 0.27
N GLU A 124 -4.46 -3.05 -0.49
CA GLU A 124 -4.71 -3.84 -1.70
C GLU A 124 -3.95 -3.31 -2.93
N GLY A 125 -3.19 -2.22 -2.80
CA GLY A 125 -2.38 -1.65 -3.87
C GLY A 125 -3.17 -0.83 -4.91
N ALA A 126 -4.47 -0.61 -4.68
CA ALA A 126 -5.31 0.13 -5.62
C ALA A 126 -5.03 1.65 -5.62
N ILE A 127 -4.57 2.18 -4.49
CA ILE A 127 -4.27 3.59 -4.28
C ILE A 127 -3.05 3.73 -3.36
N GLN A 128 -2.43 4.91 -3.36
CA GLN A 128 -1.44 5.30 -2.36
C GLN A 128 -1.98 6.45 -1.51
N ILE A 129 -1.71 6.42 -0.21
CA ILE A 129 -2.20 7.40 0.75
C ILE A 129 -1.04 8.24 1.27
N PHE A 130 -1.25 9.54 1.27
CA PHE A 130 -0.32 10.51 1.80
C PHE A 130 -1.02 11.43 2.81
N GLN A 131 -0.28 11.87 3.80
CA GLN A 131 -0.75 12.78 4.84
C GLN A 131 0.08 14.05 4.83
N GLU A 132 -0.57 15.19 4.95
CA GLU A 132 0.13 16.46 5.17
C GLU A 132 0.72 16.50 6.58
N TYR A 133 1.89 17.11 6.74
CA TYR A 133 2.55 17.25 8.05
C TYR A 133 1.71 18.03 9.06
N THR A 134 0.93 18.98 8.60
CA THR A 134 0.15 19.91 9.43
C THR A 134 -1.29 19.48 9.69
N ALA A 135 -1.85 18.61 8.85
CA ALA A 135 -3.29 18.32 8.85
C ALA A 135 -3.68 16.97 9.48
N GLY A 136 -2.72 16.11 9.78
CA GLY A 136 -2.96 14.77 10.34
C GLY A 136 -3.86 13.91 9.45
N LEU A 137 -4.58 12.95 10.05
CA LEU A 137 -5.51 12.06 9.35
C LEU A 137 -6.81 12.76 8.87
N SER A 138 -6.99 14.04 9.14
CA SER A 138 -8.19 14.78 8.71
C SER A 138 -8.18 15.11 7.23
N GLU A 139 -7.01 15.27 6.65
CA GLU A 139 -6.83 15.54 5.22
C GLU A 139 -5.93 14.48 4.60
N ILE A 140 -6.55 13.56 3.90
CA ILE A 140 -5.85 12.48 3.18
C ILE A 140 -5.71 12.90 1.73
N ILE A 141 -4.48 12.81 1.22
CA ILE A 141 -4.20 12.89 -0.21
C ILE A 141 -4.08 11.47 -0.73
N VAL A 142 -4.77 11.20 -1.82
CA VAL A 142 -4.66 9.92 -2.53
C VAL A 142 -3.95 10.14 -3.85
N GLY A 143 -2.95 9.32 -4.10
CA GLY A 143 -2.25 9.25 -5.36
C GLY A 143 -2.59 7.96 -6.11
N VAL A 144 -2.74 8.07 -7.43
CA VAL A 144 -3.04 6.94 -8.33
C VAL A 144 -2.23 7.06 -9.62
N VAL A 145 -1.99 5.93 -10.27
CA VAL A 145 -1.33 5.88 -11.58
C VAL A 145 -2.33 6.25 -12.69
N GLY A 146 -3.57 5.77 -12.58
CA GLY A 146 -4.62 6.04 -13.55
C GLY A 146 -5.87 6.64 -12.93
N VAL A 147 -6.47 7.64 -13.56
CA VAL A 147 -7.60 8.41 -13.04
C VAL A 147 -8.83 7.56 -12.67
N LEU A 148 -9.07 6.44 -13.37
CA LEU A 148 -10.17 5.52 -13.08
C LEU A 148 -10.08 4.89 -11.69
N GLN A 149 -8.90 4.84 -11.08
CA GLN A 149 -8.72 4.35 -9.72
C GLN A 149 -9.42 5.26 -8.69
N PHE A 150 -9.63 6.53 -8.99
CA PHE A 150 -10.43 7.43 -8.15
C PHE A 150 -11.92 7.04 -8.15
N ASP A 151 -12.46 6.62 -9.29
CA ASP A 151 -13.85 6.15 -9.37
C ASP A 151 -14.02 4.85 -8.59
N VAL A 152 -13.06 3.94 -8.68
CA VAL A 152 -13.03 2.72 -7.88
C VAL A 152 -12.97 3.03 -6.38
N LEU A 153 -12.11 3.95 -5.96
CA LEU A 153 -12.01 4.40 -4.57
C LEU A 153 -13.35 4.93 -4.07
N LYS A 154 -13.95 5.85 -4.81
CA LYS A 154 -15.24 6.47 -4.46
C LYS A 154 -16.33 5.41 -4.35
N TYR A 155 -16.49 4.58 -5.39
CA TYR A 155 -17.47 3.50 -5.41
C TYR A 155 -17.33 2.57 -4.20
N ARG A 156 -16.12 2.15 -3.88
CA ARG A 156 -15.85 1.23 -2.77
C ARG A 156 -16.13 1.86 -1.41
N LEU A 157 -15.70 3.11 -1.20
CA LEU A 157 -15.98 3.82 0.06
C LEU A 157 -17.47 4.02 0.29
N GLU A 158 -18.23 4.36 -0.75
CA GLU A 158 -19.68 4.54 -0.67
C GLU A 158 -20.41 3.21 -0.45
N ASN A 159 -20.09 2.17 -1.21
CA ASN A 159 -20.87 0.92 -1.25
C ASN A 159 -20.38 -0.17 -0.27
N GLU A 160 -19.09 -0.19 0.08
CA GLU A 160 -18.55 -1.21 0.99
C GLU A 160 -18.42 -0.68 2.43
N TYR A 161 -18.14 0.61 2.59
CA TYR A 161 -17.92 1.25 3.90
C TYR A 161 -19.01 2.24 4.28
N GLY A 162 -19.94 2.55 3.37
CA GLY A 162 -21.02 3.50 3.56
C GLY A 162 -20.53 4.94 3.80
N CYS A 163 -19.38 5.30 3.27
CA CYS A 163 -18.75 6.60 3.45
C CYS A 163 -18.82 7.42 2.18
N GLU A 164 -19.63 8.46 2.18
CA GLU A 164 -19.67 9.43 1.08
C GLU A 164 -18.44 10.35 1.13
N ILE A 165 -17.81 10.54 -0.03
CA ILE A 165 -16.64 11.37 -0.19
C ILE A 165 -16.77 12.33 -1.38
N ARG A 166 -15.99 13.42 -1.31
CA ARG A 166 -15.69 14.28 -2.44
C ARG A 166 -14.20 14.22 -2.74
N LEU A 167 -13.88 14.07 -4.01
CA LEU A 167 -12.51 14.10 -4.51
C LEU A 167 -12.22 15.50 -5.07
N GLU A 168 -11.18 16.12 -4.57
CA GLU A 168 -10.71 17.44 -5.00
C GLU A 168 -9.34 17.28 -5.65
N PRO A 169 -9.23 17.38 -6.99
CA PRO A 169 -7.94 17.32 -7.67
C PRO A 169 -6.98 18.39 -7.12
N ILE A 170 -5.72 18.05 -6.96
CA ILE A 170 -4.67 18.99 -6.57
C ILE A 170 -3.63 19.11 -7.70
N PRO A 171 -3.02 20.29 -7.90
CA PRO A 171 -2.20 20.58 -9.07
C PRO A 171 -0.77 20.06 -8.92
N TYR A 172 -0.61 18.78 -8.63
CA TYR A 172 0.67 18.10 -8.54
C TYR A 172 0.67 16.88 -9.44
N ASN A 173 1.78 16.64 -10.14
CA ASN A 173 1.91 15.54 -11.09
C ASN A 173 3.13 14.67 -10.80
N PHE A 174 4.03 15.13 -9.92
CA PHE A 174 5.27 14.43 -9.60
C PHE A 174 5.36 14.21 -8.10
N ILE A 175 5.87 13.04 -7.74
CA ILE A 175 6.19 12.68 -6.36
C ILE A 175 7.65 12.27 -6.27
N ARG A 176 8.32 12.66 -5.19
CA ARG A 176 9.69 12.23 -4.88
C ARG A 176 9.79 11.86 -3.41
N TRP A 177 10.44 10.75 -3.15
CA TRP A 177 10.78 10.32 -1.81
C TRP A 177 12.06 11.00 -1.36
N VAL A 178 12.10 11.47 -0.13
CA VAL A 178 13.33 11.95 0.49
C VAL A 178 14.14 10.72 0.91
N LYS A 179 15.34 10.57 0.36
CA LYS A 179 16.19 9.39 0.56
C LYS A 179 16.57 9.19 2.02
N ASP A 180 16.98 10.27 2.69
CA ASP A 180 17.26 10.27 4.12
C ASP A 180 15.99 10.63 4.91
N PRO A 181 15.35 9.66 5.60
CA PRO A 181 14.12 9.89 6.34
C PRO A 181 14.29 10.80 7.58
N THR A 182 15.52 11.14 7.95
CA THR A 182 15.81 12.05 9.07
C THR A 182 15.73 13.52 8.67
N VAL A 183 15.66 13.81 7.36
CA VAL A 183 15.55 15.18 6.86
C VAL A 183 14.22 15.80 7.26
N ASP A 184 14.29 16.92 7.95
CA ASP A 184 13.12 17.72 8.29
C ASP A 184 12.65 18.53 7.08
N VAL A 185 11.71 17.95 6.32
CA VAL A 185 11.15 18.59 5.12
C VAL A 185 10.47 19.94 5.39
N THR A 186 10.12 20.23 6.66
CA THR A 186 9.49 21.51 7.01
C THR A 186 10.47 22.68 6.89
N LYS A 187 11.77 22.40 7.00
CA LYS A 187 12.86 23.40 6.94
C LYS A 187 13.43 23.61 5.55
N LEU A 188 12.97 22.87 4.54
CA LEU A 188 13.45 23.04 3.16
C LEU A 188 13.13 24.44 2.60
N LYS A 189 14.07 24.98 1.81
CA LYS A 189 13.97 26.28 1.15
C LYS A 189 13.32 26.17 -0.23
N ARG A 190 12.73 27.27 -0.72
CA ARG A 190 12.12 27.35 -2.07
C ARG A 190 11.05 26.28 -2.34
N VAL A 191 10.17 26.06 -1.36
CA VAL A 191 9.13 25.02 -1.40
C VAL A 191 7.70 25.60 -1.39
N SER A 192 7.52 26.83 -1.87
CA SER A 192 6.18 27.47 -1.94
C SER A 192 5.18 26.66 -2.77
N ASP A 193 5.66 26.08 -3.87
CA ASP A 193 4.85 25.29 -4.82
C ASP A 193 5.08 23.78 -4.65
N VAL A 194 5.51 23.37 -3.46
CA VAL A 194 5.77 21.97 -3.11
C VAL A 194 4.90 21.56 -1.94
N LYS A 195 4.17 20.48 -2.08
CA LYS A 195 3.41 19.92 -0.96
C LYS A 195 4.24 18.90 -0.21
N LYS A 196 4.41 19.12 1.08
CA LYS A 196 5.16 18.25 1.99
C LYS A 196 4.22 17.25 2.60
N VAL A 197 4.46 15.97 2.34
CA VAL A 197 3.61 14.88 2.78
C VAL A 197 4.46 13.73 3.36
N LYS A 198 3.80 12.81 4.04
CA LYS A 198 4.37 11.54 4.49
C LYS A 198 3.49 10.38 4.05
N ASP A 199 4.09 9.24 3.80
CA ASP A 199 3.37 8.01 3.53
C ASP A 199 2.81 7.38 4.82
N MET A 200 2.13 6.24 4.69
CA MET A 200 1.57 5.50 5.84
C MET A 200 2.63 4.94 6.79
N LYS A 201 3.88 4.80 6.35
CA LYS A 201 5.02 4.38 7.18
C LYS A 201 5.71 5.57 7.87
N GLY A 202 5.29 6.82 7.56
CA GLY A 202 5.87 8.05 8.09
C GLY A 202 7.06 8.58 7.31
N ASN A 203 7.39 8.00 6.14
CA ASN A 203 8.50 8.47 5.32
C ASN A 203 8.15 9.81 4.67
N PRO A 204 9.09 10.76 4.64
CA PRO A 204 8.88 12.07 4.04
C PRO A 204 8.88 12.00 2.51
N LEU A 205 7.94 12.73 1.89
CA LEU A 205 7.82 12.88 0.45
C LEU A 205 7.45 14.32 0.08
N LEU A 206 7.74 14.65 -1.16
CA LEU A 206 7.41 15.95 -1.73
C LEU A 206 6.59 15.75 -3.01
N LEU A 207 5.49 16.50 -3.14
CA LEU A 207 4.70 16.57 -4.36
C LEU A 207 5.06 17.87 -5.10
N PHE A 208 5.27 17.77 -6.40
CA PHE A 208 5.67 18.85 -7.27
C PHE A 208 4.69 19.04 -8.44
N ALA A 209 4.47 20.28 -8.82
CA ALA A 209 3.62 20.60 -9.97
C ALA A 209 4.31 20.26 -11.31
N ASN A 210 5.62 20.44 -11.39
CA ASN A 210 6.43 20.18 -12.59
C ASN A 210 7.90 19.90 -12.24
N GLU A 211 8.66 19.41 -13.21
CA GLU A 211 10.08 19.04 -13.03
C GLU A 211 10.99 20.22 -12.70
N TRP A 212 10.71 21.40 -13.24
CA TRP A 212 11.51 22.60 -12.96
C TRP A 212 11.52 22.93 -11.45
N VAL A 213 10.39 22.73 -10.76
CA VAL A 213 10.32 22.95 -9.30
C VAL A 213 11.19 21.94 -8.56
N ILE A 214 11.31 20.70 -9.06
CA ILE A 214 12.21 19.69 -8.48
C ILE A 214 13.65 20.18 -8.51
N ASP A 215 14.10 20.65 -9.68
CA ASP A 215 15.46 21.18 -9.85
C ASP A 215 15.73 22.39 -8.95
N GLN A 216 14.77 23.30 -8.83
CA GLN A 216 14.87 24.46 -7.94
C GLN A 216 15.02 24.06 -6.47
N VAL A 217 14.27 23.06 -6.03
CA VAL A 217 14.35 22.56 -4.64
C VAL A 217 15.72 21.92 -4.40
N LEU A 218 16.22 21.10 -5.31
CA LEU A 218 17.53 20.47 -5.19
C LEU A 218 18.68 21.49 -5.17
N GLN A 219 18.63 22.51 -6.04
CA GLN A 219 19.65 23.58 -6.08
C GLN A 219 19.73 24.41 -4.79
N HIS A 220 18.60 24.61 -4.10
CA HIS A 220 18.56 25.48 -2.91
C HIS A 220 18.67 24.70 -1.58
N ASN A 221 18.72 23.37 -1.63
CA ASN A 221 18.82 22.51 -0.44
C ASN A 221 19.98 21.53 -0.63
N GLU A 222 21.18 22.02 -0.36
CA GLU A 222 22.42 21.24 -0.48
C GLU A 222 22.34 19.96 0.39
N GLY A 223 22.70 18.82 -0.19
CA GLY A 223 22.65 17.51 0.47
C GLY A 223 21.27 16.85 0.46
N LEU A 224 20.23 17.47 -0.09
CA LEU A 224 18.93 16.82 -0.28
C LEU A 224 19.03 15.85 -1.46
N GLU A 225 18.74 14.59 -1.21
CA GLU A 225 18.63 13.55 -2.24
C GLU A 225 17.17 13.10 -2.35
N LEU A 226 16.66 13.07 -3.59
CA LEU A 226 15.30 12.66 -3.92
C LEU A 226 15.33 11.41 -4.80
N GLU A 227 14.39 10.50 -4.58
CA GLU A 227 14.23 9.25 -5.34
C GLU A 227 12.85 9.23 -6.01
N GLU A 228 12.77 8.69 -7.23
CA GLU A 228 11.51 8.48 -7.95
C GLU A 228 10.75 7.26 -7.45
N PHE A 229 11.49 6.26 -6.99
CA PHE A 229 10.96 4.99 -6.54
C PHE A 229 11.56 4.64 -5.19
N ARG A 230 10.72 4.12 -4.29
CA ARG A 230 11.21 3.48 -3.08
C ARG A 230 10.98 1.99 -3.19
N LYS A 231 12.03 1.21 -2.99
CA LYS A 231 11.90 -0.23 -2.78
C LYS A 231 11.25 -0.43 -1.40
N ASN A 232 10.11 -1.10 -1.37
CA ASN A 232 9.37 -1.44 -0.13
C ASN A 232 10.18 -2.43 0.72
#